data_4fbf96c3672168c1973718d1d4d8e286
#
_entry.id   4fbf96c3672168c1973718d1d4d8e286
#
_cell.length_a   1.000
_cell.length_b   1.000
_cell.length_c   1.000
_cell.angle_alpha   90.00
_cell.angle_beta   90.00
_cell.angle_gamma   90.00
#
_symmetry.space_group_name_H-M   'P 1'
#
loop_
_entity.id
_entity.type
_entity.pdbx_description
1 polymer ?
#
loop_
_entity_poly.entity_id
_entity_poly.type
_entity_poly.pdbx_seq_one_letter_code
_entity_poly.pdbx_strand_id
1 'polypeptide(L)'
;YRSVAKEMVGHELNPQEIGAIVRAMKSDKAVNFNELRSVSSDISKIFPQFAMSENTKAFYQDLFFVVPQRVGPGEVLFCIMSKSIYKGGKGDLTIKSDEGEEGVEVKAGKTGGRFRDADVKKAQASNLRQLQKQFLDKYPKPVQSGWSIDAIVKGLMNQENIDPGQVANETIAIFNAVFPGNSYSTKLKNAMLGGNLTEVRQFYALASLETYYKAKGEKAQAYLFINAKSMPAKTCYVNSYQDIVSGINKALKFS
;
A
#
# COMPACT_ATOMS: atom_id res chain seq x y z
N TYR A 1 -15.91 -1.71 21.77
CA TYR A 1 -15.38 -1.49 23.13
C TYR A 1 -15.11 -2.79 23.90
N ARG A 2 -15.98 -3.82 23.85
CA ARG A 2 -15.77 -5.08 24.60
C ARG A 2 -14.52 -5.85 24.15
N SER A 3 -14.26 -5.93 22.84
CA SER A 3 -13.06 -6.56 22.31
C SER A 3 -11.78 -5.84 22.72
N VAL A 4 -11.80 -4.51 22.71
CA VAL A 4 -10.66 -3.69 23.17
C VAL A 4 -10.39 -3.88 24.67
N ALA A 5 -11.44 -3.88 25.47
CA ALA A 5 -11.30 -4.14 26.92
C ALA A 5 -10.75 -5.55 27.18
N LYS A 6 -11.14 -6.54 26.39
CA LYS A 6 -10.62 -7.91 26.49
C LYS A 6 -9.14 -7.96 26.12
N GLU A 7 -8.72 -7.29 25.05
CA GLU A 7 -7.31 -7.20 24.65
C GLU A 7 -6.49 -6.43 25.70
N MET A 8 -7.02 -5.33 26.26
CA MET A 8 -6.34 -4.61 27.35
C MET A 8 -6.05 -5.49 28.55
N VAL A 9 -7.01 -6.33 28.96
CA VAL A 9 -6.84 -7.30 30.05
C VAL A 9 -5.87 -8.41 29.66
N GLY A 10 -5.95 -8.92 28.42
CA GLY A 10 -5.06 -9.96 27.90
C GLY A 10 -3.58 -9.56 27.86
N HIS A 11 -3.28 -8.25 27.72
CA HIS A 11 -1.91 -7.71 27.71
C HIS A 11 -1.41 -7.19 29.07
N GLU A 12 -2.14 -7.49 30.15
CA GLU A 12 -1.75 -7.10 31.51
C GLU A 12 -1.42 -5.60 31.67
N LEU A 13 -2.18 -4.75 30.95
CA LEU A 13 -2.02 -3.30 31.07
C LEU A 13 -2.34 -2.85 32.49
N ASN A 14 -1.48 -2.04 33.08
CA ASN A 14 -1.73 -1.49 34.41
C ASN A 14 -2.82 -0.40 34.37
N PRO A 15 -3.42 -0.04 35.54
CA PRO A 15 -4.49 0.96 35.59
C PRO A 15 -4.11 2.34 35.03
N GLN A 16 -2.84 2.72 35.09
CA GLN A 16 -2.36 4.01 34.56
C GLN A 16 -2.34 3.99 33.02
N GLU A 17 -1.87 2.90 32.42
CA GLU A 17 -1.86 2.68 30.95
C GLU A 17 -3.28 2.63 30.41
N ILE A 18 -4.16 1.83 31.03
CA ILE A 18 -5.57 1.76 30.66
C ILE A 18 -6.21 3.15 30.76
N GLY A 19 -5.96 3.85 31.87
CA GLY A 19 -6.49 5.20 32.08
C GLY A 19 -5.98 6.21 31.04
N ALA A 20 -4.70 6.13 30.64
CA ALA A 20 -4.12 7.00 29.61
C ALA A 20 -4.76 6.74 28.24
N ILE A 21 -4.86 5.47 27.81
CA ILE A 21 -5.49 5.09 26.53
C ILE A 21 -6.97 5.51 26.50
N VAL A 22 -7.73 5.21 27.54
CA VAL A 22 -9.16 5.53 27.61
C VAL A 22 -9.39 7.06 27.61
N ARG A 23 -8.59 7.83 28.35
CA ARG A 23 -8.67 9.30 28.33
C ARG A 23 -8.37 9.85 26.94
N ALA A 24 -7.32 9.34 26.29
CA ALA A 24 -6.95 9.74 24.93
C ALA A 24 -8.06 9.44 23.91
N MET A 25 -8.67 8.26 23.99
CA MET A 25 -9.82 7.89 23.13
C MET A 25 -11.04 8.78 23.39
N LYS A 26 -11.36 9.08 24.66
CA LYS A 26 -12.51 9.95 25.02
C LYS A 26 -12.34 11.38 24.52
N SER A 27 -11.12 11.91 24.57
CA SER A 27 -10.78 13.26 24.11
C SER A 27 -10.43 13.35 22.62
N ASP A 28 -10.51 12.24 21.90
CA ASP A 28 -10.09 12.10 20.49
C ASP A 28 -8.61 12.48 20.24
N LYS A 29 -7.76 12.23 21.22
CA LYS A 29 -6.30 12.47 21.19
C LYS A 29 -5.47 11.19 21.15
N ALA A 30 -6.11 10.03 20.95
CA ALA A 30 -5.40 8.76 20.83
C ALA A 30 -4.71 8.61 19.47
N VAL A 31 -5.13 9.38 18.47
CA VAL A 31 -4.52 9.45 17.14
C VAL A 31 -3.93 10.83 16.94
N ASN A 32 -2.64 10.89 16.60
CA ASN A 32 -1.99 12.11 16.15
C ASN A 32 -2.25 12.28 14.64
N PHE A 33 -3.19 13.12 14.27
CA PHE A 33 -3.60 13.34 12.87
C PHE A 33 -2.51 13.96 12.01
N ASN A 34 -1.59 14.76 12.57
CA ASN A 34 -0.46 15.31 11.82
C ASN A 34 0.49 14.19 11.40
N GLU A 35 0.78 13.25 12.30
CA GLU A 35 1.60 12.10 12.01
C GLU A 35 0.87 11.10 11.09
N LEU A 36 -0.44 10.90 11.26
CA LEU A 36 -1.23 10.06 10.38
C LEU A 36 -1.20 10.56 8.94
N ARG A 37 -1.29 11.89 8.73
CA ARG A 37 -1.26 12.53 7.41
C ARG A 37 0.14 12.82 6.88
N SER A 38 1.18 12.32 7.54
CA SER A 38 2.56 12.48 7.08
C SER A 38 2.89 11.49 5.96
N VAL A 39 3.65 11.95 4.96
CA VAL A 39 4.22 11.08 3.91
C VAL A 39 5.32 10.14 4.44
N SER A 40 5.74 10.31 5.68
CA SER A 40 6.72 9.44 6.35
C SER A 40 6.53 9.48 7.86
N SER A 41 5.88 8.47 8.40
CA SER A 41 5.65 8.29 9.83
C SER A 41 5.70 6.81 10.22
N ASP A 42 5.34 6.52 11.45
CA ASP A 42 5.16 5.16 11.95
C ASP A 42 4.05 5.09 13.01
N ILE A 43 3.63 3.86 13.32
CA ILE A 43 2.54 3.61 14.25
C ILE A 43 2.80 4.18 15.65
N SER A 44 4.06 4.24 16.11
CA SER A 44 4.39 4.77 17.44
C SER A 44 4.21 6.28 17.53
N LYS A 45 4.37 7.00 16.42
CA LYS A 45 4.12 8.45 16.35
C LYS A 45 2.65 8.77 16.17
N ILE A 46 1.95 7.93 15.38
CA ILE A 46 0.51 8.07 15.16
C ILE A 46 -0.26 7.80 16.45
N PHE A 47 0.16 6.82 17.24
CA PHE A 47 -0.46 6.46 18.52
C PHE A 47 0.50 6.75 19.68
N PRO A 48 0.46 7.94 20.31
CA PRO A 48 1.42 8.33 21.35
C PRO A 48 1.49 7.37 22.53
N GLN A 49 0.38 6.65 22.82
CA GLN A 49 0.32 5.66 23.91
C GLN A 49 1.02 4.33 23.57
N PHE A 50 1.39 4.11 22.30
CA PHE A 50 2.09 2.90 21.86
C PHE A 50 3.39 2.66 22.62
N ALA A 51 4.16 3.71 22.88
CA ALA A 51 5.49 3.60 23.47
C ALA A 51 5.54 3.74 25.01
N MET A 52 4.40 3.64 25.70
CA MET A 52 4.35 3.78 27.17
C MET A 52 5.04 2.61 27.89
N SER A 53 4.91 1.39 27.35
CA SER A 53 5.52 0.16 27.89
C SER A 53 5.59 -0.93 26.83
N GLU A 54 6.24 -2.05 27.13
CA GLU A 54 6.22 -3.23 26.25
C GLU A 54 4.80 -3.82 26.16
N ASN A 55 4.01 -3.76 27.23
CA ASN A 55 2.61 -4.25 27.23
C ASN A 55 1.73 -3.38 26.33
N THR A 56 1.89 -2.05 26.36
CA THR A 56 1.16 -1.18 25.44
C THR A 56 1.58 -1.40 23.99
N LYS A 57 2.86 -1.63 23.69
CA LYS A 57 3.32 -2.00 22.34
C LYS A 57 2.65 -3.28 21.87
N ALA A 58 2.67 -4.34 22.68
CA ALA A 58 2.04 -5.62 22.37
C ALA A 58 0.53 -5.45 22.12
N PHE A 59 -0.17 -4.71 22.97
CA PHE A 59 -1.58 -4.39 22.80
C PHE A 59 -1.88 -3.70 21.46
N TYR A 60 -1.13 -2.67 21.09
CA TYR A 60 -1.34 -1.97 19.82
C TYR A 60 -0.99 -2.84 18.61
N GLN A 61 0.04 -3.69 18.74
CA GLN A 61 0.43 -4.63 17.67
C GLN A 61 -0.67 -5.65 17.40
N ASP A 62 -1.22 -6.26 18.43
CA ASP A 62 -2.28 -7.25 18.28
C ASP A 62 -3.55 -6.61 17.76
N LEU A 63 -3.90 -5.43 18.27
CA LEU A 63 -5.05 -4.69 17.76
C LEU A 63 -4.88 -4.26 16.29
N PHE A 64 -3.64 -3.97 15.86
CA PHE A 64 -3.33 -3.68 14.46
C PHE A 64 -3.61 -4.89 13.55
N PHE A 65 -3.35 -6.11 14.03
CA PHE A 65 -3.60 -7.34 13.28
C PHE A 65 -4.98 -7.94 13.47
N VAL A 66 -5.87 -7.29 14.22
CA VAL A 66 -7.28 -7.68 14.24
C VAL A 66 -7.90 -7.40 12.87
N VAL A 67 -8.17 -8.46 12.13
CA VAL A 67 -8.71 -8.42 10.75
C VAL A 67 -10.02 -9.20 10.67
N PRO A 68 -11.16 -8.61 11.03
CA PRO A 68 -12.48 -9.21 10.78
C PRO A 68 -12.65 -9.47 9.28
N GLN A 69 -13.63 -10.30 8.92
CA GLN A 69 -13.91 -10.61 7.53
C GLN A 69 -14.09 -9.31 6.70
N ARG A 70 -13.34 -9.17 5.61
CA ARG A 70 -13.32 -8.03 4.68
C ARG A 70 -12.76 -6.71 5.27
N VAL A 71 -11.95 -6.80 6.31
CA VAL A 71 -11.28 -5.64 6.91
C VAL A 71 -9.78 -5.89 6.86
N GLY A 72 -9.01 -4.90 6.44
CA GLY A 72 -7.56 -4.99 6.38
C GLY A 72 -6.87 -4.70 7.72
N PRO A 73 -5.58 -5.06 7.85
CA PRO A 73 -4.79 -4.72 9.04
C PRO A 73 -4.77 -3.22 9.30
N GLY A 74 -4.90 -2.83 10.57
CA GLY A 74 -4.89 -1.45 11.02
C GLY A 74 -6.24 -0.74 10.95
N GLU A 75 -7.15 -1.11 10.04
CA GLU A 75 -8.44 -0.41 9.89
C GLU A 75 -9.24 -0.41 11.19
N VAL A 76 -9.28 -1.54 11.90
CA VAL A 76 -9.96 -1.67 13.21
C VAL A 76 -9.31 -0.78 14.25
N LEU A 77 -7.98 -0.78 14.32
CA LEU A 77 -7.21 0.04 15.26
C LEU A 77 -7.56 1.52 15.11
N PHE A 78 -7.52 2.05 13.88
CA PHE A 78 -7.83 3.46 13.64
C PHE A 78 -9.26 3.82 14.05
N CYS A 79 -10.25 3.01 13.68
CA CYS A 79 -11.66 3.23 14.01
C CYS A 79 -11.96 3.15 15.50
N ILE A 80 -11.21 2.33 16.24
CA ILE A 80 -11.41 2.19 17.69
C ILE A 80 -10.76 3.34 18.46
N MET A 81 -9.59 3.77 18.01
CA MET A 81 -8.81 4.78 18.73
C MET A 81 -9.30 6.21 18.50
N SER A 82 -10.06 6.48 17.45
CA SER A 82 -10.58 7.82 17.20
C SER A 82 -12.05 7.81 16.85
N LYS A 83 -12.81 8.78 17.36
CA LYS A 83 -14.20 9.04 16.98
C LYS A 83 -14.31 9.73 15.63
N SER A 84 -13.23 10.38 15.22
CA SER A 84 -13.14 11.09 13.94
C SER A 84 -12.75 10.14 12.80
N ILE A 85 -12.46 8.85 13.08
CA ILE A 85 -12.16 7.85 12.07
C ILE A 85 -13.20 6.73 12.15
N TYR A 86 -13.87 6.45 11.04
CA TYR A 86 -14.86 5.39 10.97
C TYR A 86 -14.81 4.63 9.65
N LYS A 87 -15.36 3.42 9.66
CA LYS A 87 -15.42 2.56 8.47
C LYS A 87 -16.62 2.90 7.61
N GLY A 88 -16.38 2.97 6.31
CA GLY A 88 -17.42 3.24 5.30
C GLY A 88 -17.25 4.60 4.63
N GLY A 89 -18.16 4.90 3.71
CA GLY A 89 -18.08 6.13 2.91
C GLY A 89 -17.25 5.92 1.64
N LYS A 90 -16.32 6.83 1.36
CA LYS A 90 -15.58 6.91 0.09
C LYS A 90 -14.28 6.09 0.04
N GLY A 91 -13.98 5.26 1.03
CA GLY A 91 -12.76 4.45 1.12
C GLY A 91 -12.89 3.33 2.15
N ASP A 92 -11.79 2.73 2.54
CA ASP A 92 -11.74 1.77 3.65
C ASP A 92 -12.01 2.46 4.99
N LEU A 93 -11.51 3.68 5.14
CA LEU A 93 -11.74 4.57 6.27
C LEU A 93 -12.28 5.92 5.80
N THR A 94 -13.04 6.59 6.66
CA THR A 94 -13.38 8.00 6.52
C THR A 94 -12.83 8.76 7.71
N ILE A 95 -12.08 9.83 7.44
CA ILE A 95 -11.56 10.75 8.45
C ILE A 95 -12.43 12.02 8.43
N LYS A 96 -13.05 12.32 9.57
CA LYS A 96 -13.83 13.54 9.76
C LYS A 96 -12.94 14.64 10.34
N SER A 97 -13.00 15.83 9.77
CA SER A 97 -12.35 17.04 10.24
C SER A 97 -13.31 18.24 10.14
N ASP A 98 -12.88 19.39 10.61
CA ASP A 98 -13.66 20.64 10.48
C ASP A 98 -13.84 21.05 9.01
N GLU A 99 -12.94 20.61 8.11
CA GLU A 99 -12.99 20.85 6.67
C GLU A 99 -13.91 19.88 5.92
N GLY A 100 -14.43 18.85 6.61
CA GLY A 100 -15.31 17.83 6.04
C GLY A 100 -14.82 16.40 6.24
N GLU A 101 -15.33 15.51 5.38
CA GLU A 101 -15.03 14.08 5.43
C GLU A 101 -14.11 13.67 4.29
N GLU A 102 -13.00 13.02 4.62
CA GLU A 102 -11.99 12.53 3.69
C GLU A 102 -12.02 10.99 3.65
N GLY A 103 -12.26 10.44 2.46
CA GLY A 103 -12.20 9.00 2.22
C GLY A 103 -10.75 8.55 2.04
N VAL A 104 -10.33 7.54 2.80
CA VAL A 104 -8.97 7.00 2.78
C VAL A 104 -8.98 5.52 2.44
N GLU A 105 -8.25 5.15 1.42
CA GLU A 105 -8.00 3.76 1.07
C GLU A 105 -6.76 3.25 1.82
N VAL A 106 -6.88 2.16 2.57
CA VAL A 106 -5.79 1.59 3.34
C VAL A 106 -5.13 0.44 2.58
N LYS A 107 -3.83 0.50 2.45
CA LYS A 107 -3.02 -0.58 1.86
C LYS A 107 -1.97 -1.03 2.87
N ALA A 108 -2.31 -2.09 3.61
CA ALA A 108 -1.46 -2.63 4.67
C ALA A 108 -0.96 -4.03 4.32
N GLY A 109 0.26 -4.37 4.72
CA GLY A 109 0.82 -5.71 4.57
C GLY A 109 2.24 -5.82 5.11
N LYS A 110 2.71 -7.08 5.28
CA LYS A 110 4.09 -7.38 5.71
C LYS A 110 5.16 -6.92 4.70
N THR A 111 4.77 -6.68 3.45
CA THR A 111 5.67 -6.28 2.36
C THR A 111 5.33 -4.91 1.79
N GLY A 112 4.50 -4.13 2.49
CA GLY A 112 3.90 -2.91 1.97
C GLY A 112 2.57 -3.21 1.26
N GLY A 113 1.77 -2.16 1.01
CA GLY A 113 0.49 -2.31 0.34
C GLY A 113 0.69 -2.82 -1.09
N ARG A 114 0.00 -3.89 -1.44
CA ARG A 114 -0.02 -4.38 -2.82
C ARG A 114 -1.08 -3.61 -3.60
N PHE A 115 -0.67 -2.97 -4.67
CA PHE A 115 -1.57 -2.71 -5.78
C PHE A 115 -1.80 -4.03 -6.50
N ARG A 116 -3.00 -4.59 -6.39
CA ARG A 116 -3.33 -5.79 -7.13
C ARG A 116 -3.88 -5.40 -8.49
N ASP A 117 -3.56 -6.17 -9.50
CA ASP A 117 -4.18 -6.19 -10.84
C ASP A 117 -5.70 -6.43 -10.78
N ALA A 118 -6.27 -6.65 -9.60
CA ALA A 118 -7.67 -6.99 -9.37
C ALA A 118 -8.67 -5.89 -9.74
N ASP A 119 -8.19 -4.66 -9.94
CA ASP A 119 -9.04 -3.56 -10.43
C ASP A 119 -9.02 -3.42 -11.97
N VAL A 120 -8.27 -4.27 -12.66
CA VAL A 120 -8.37 -4.41 -14.11
C VAL A 120 -9.73 -5.05 -14.43
N LYS A 121 -10.59 -4.34 -15.15
CA LYS A 121 -11.89 -4.86 -15.56
C LYS A 121 -11.73 -6.25 -16.18
N LYS A 122 -12.67 -7.19 -15.97
CA LYS A 122 -12.61 -8.58 -16.46
C LYS A 122 -12.19 -8.72 -17.93
N ALA A 123 -12.62 -7.80 -18.79
CA ALA A 123 -12.24 -7.77 -20.22
C ALA A 123 -10.73 -7.47 -20.41
N GLN A 124 -10.15 -6.60 -19.59
CA GLN A 124 -8.73 -6.28 -19.63
C GLN A 124 -7.89 -7.44 -19.09
N ALA A 125 -8.38 -8.15 -18.07
CA ALA A 125 -7.71 -9.34 -17.53
C ALA A 125 -7.61 -10.49 -18.55
N SER A 126 -8.61 -10.67 -19.43
CA SER A 126 -8.55 -11.67 -20.51
C SER A 126 -7.52 -11.30 -21.57
N ASN A 127 -7.50 -10.03 -21.99
CA ASN A 127 -6.52 -9.52 -22.95
C ASN A 127 -5.10 -9.58 -22.38
N LEU A 128 -4.93 -9.26 -21.10
CA LEU A 128 -3.66 -9.38 -20.41
C LEU A 128 -3.15 -10.84 -20.44
N ARG A 129 -3.99 -11.81 -20.06
CA ARG A 129 -3.62 -13.24 -20.10
C ARG A 129 -3.23 -13.70 -21.49
N GLN A 130 -3.91 -13.22 -22.51
CA GLN A 130 -3.59 -13.54 -23.89
C GLN A 130 -2.23 -12.96 -24.30
N LEU A 131 -1.96 -11.69 -23.99
CA LEU A 131 -0.67 -11.04 -24.24
C LEU A 131 0.46 -11.72 -23.48
N GLN A 132 0.20 -12.09 -22.23
CA GLN A 132 1.12 -12.84 -21.40
C GLN A 132 1.46 -14.20 -22.00
N LYS A 133 0.46 -14.93 -22.47
CA LYS A 133 0.65 -16.22 -23.15
C LYS A 133 1.49 -16.06 -24.41
N GLN A 134 1.14 -15.12 -25.28
CA GLN A 134 1.89 -14.83 -26.50
C GLN A 134 3.35 -14.49 -26.21
N PHE A 135 3.60 -13.73 -25.16
CA PHE A 135 4.96 -13.38 -24.73
C PHE A 135 5.73 -14.60 -24.23
N LEU A 136 5.11 -15.48 -23.42
CA LEU A 136 5.73 -16.72 -22.93
C LEU A 136 5.99 -17.73 -24.05
N ASP A 137 5.09 -17.83 -25.02
CA ASP A 137 5.25 -18.71 -26.17
C ASP A 137 6.45 -18.26 -27.03
N LYS A 138 6.71 -16.95 -27.09
CA LYS A 138 7.81 -16.37 -27.86
C LYS A 138 9.15 -16.39 -27.11
N TYR A 139 9.13 -16.25 -25.78
CA TYR A 139 10.31 -16.16 -24.92
C TYR A 139 10.30 -17.25 -23.83
N PRO A 140 10.57 -18.53 -24.19
CA PRO A 140 10.34 -19.66 -23.30
C PRO A 140 11.37 -19.83 -22.16
N LYS A 141 12.47 -19.08 -22.13
CA LYS A 141 13.46 -19.16 -21.04
C LYS A 141 13.13 -18.24 -19.86
N PRO A 142 13.44 -18.67 -18.64
CA PRO A 142 12.48 -18.93 -17.58
C PRO A 142 11.93 -17.64 -17.01
N VAL A 143 10.74 -17.29 -17.38
CA VAL A 143 9.88 -16.50 -16.51
C VAL A 143 9.30 -17.47 -15.50
N GLN A 144 10.07 -17.75 -14.43
CA GLN A 144 9.57 -18.60 -13.36
C GLN A 144 8.29 -18.04 -12.76
N SER A 145 7.39 -18.95 -12.49
CA SER A 145 6.10 -18.84 -11.83
C SER A 145 5.88 -17.57 -11.00
N GLY A 146 5.14 -16.66 -11.53
CA GLY A 146 4.74 -15.41 -10.90
C GLY A 146 5.25 -14.21 -11.70
N TRP A 147 4.35 -13.64 -12.48
CA TRP A 147 4.60 -12.46 -13.29
C TRP A 147 4.97 -11.28 -12.39
N SER A 148 6.22 -11.19 -11.94
CA SER A 148 6.77 -9.94 -11.48
C SER A 148 7.49 -9.26 -12.65
N ILE A 149 7.40 -7.96 -12.77
CA ILE A 149 8.17 -7.19 -13.76
C ILE A 149 9.66 -7.51 -13.66
N ASP A 150 10.16 -7.82 -12.46
CA ASP A 150 11.54 -8.25 -12.20
C ASP A 150 11.89 -9.57 -12.90
N ALA A 151 10.98 -10.55 -12.86
CA ALA A 151 11.19 -11.84 -13.50
C ALA A 151 11.21 -11.68 -15.02
N ILE A 152 10.31 -10.86 -15.56
CA ILE A 152 10.27 -10.52 -16.99
C ILE A 152 11.59 -9.85 -17.38
N VAL A 153 11.99 -8.75 -16.71
CA VAL A 153 13.20 -8.02 -17.05
C VAL A 153 14.46 -8.87 -16.89
N LYS A 154 14.58 -9.64 -15.82
CA LYS A 154 15.71 -10.55 -15.64
C LYS A 154 15.74 -11.66 -16.69
N GLY A 155 14.57 -12.22 -17.03
CA GLY A 155 14.47 -13.20 -18.10
C GLY A 155 14.91 -12.64 -19.46
N LEU A 156 14.64 -11.37 -19.72
CA LEU A 156 14.99 -10.68 -20.95
C LEU A 156 16.48 -10.32 -21.03
N MET A 157 17.05 -9.85 -19.92
CA MET A 157 18.48 -9.52 -19.84
C MET A 157 19.40 -10.74 -19.97
N ASN A 158 18.88 -11.95 -19.71
CA ASN A 158 19.63 -13.20 -19.77
C ASN A 158 19.44 -13.96 -21.10
N GLN A 159 18.81 -13.38 -22.11
CA GLN A 159 18.58 -14.04 -23.40
C GLN A 159 19.70 -13.67 -24.41
N GLU A 160 20.50 -14.65 -24.76
CA GLU A 160 21.43 -14.54 -25.87
C GLU A 160 20.65 -14.49 -27.21
N ASN A 161 21.04 -13.61 -28.11
CA ASN A 161 20.50 -13.51 -29.49
C ASN A 161 19.07 -12.91 -29.65
N ILE A 162 18.56 -12.15 -28.69
CA ILE A 162 17.32 -11.39 -28.86
C ILE A 162 17.64 -9.90 -28.88
N ASP A 163 17.01 -9.17 -29.80
CA ASP A 163 17.10 -7.71 -29.83
C ASP A 163 16.45 -7.10 -28.58
N PRO A 164 17.22 -6.47 -27.67
CA PRO A 164 16.68 -5.87 -26.45
C PRO A 164 15.58 -4.83 -26.74
N GLY A 165 15.67 -4.13 -27.87
CA GLY A 165 14.68 -3.12 -28.25
C GLY A 165 13.33 -3.73 -28.59
N GLN A 166 13.31 -4.87 -29.28
CA GLN A 166 12.08 -5.61 -29.58
C GLN A 166 11.42 -6.08 -28.28
N VAL A 167 12.18 -6.67 -27.39
CA VAL A 167 11.67 -7.17 -26.13
C VAL A 167 11.13 -6.06 -25.25
N ALA A 168 11.84 -4.93 -25.16
CA ALA A 168 11.37 -3.76 -24.44
C ALA A 168 10.04 -3.25 -24.99
N ASN A 169 9.87 -3.19 -26.33
CA ASN A 169 8.63 -2.76 -26.95
C ASN A 169 7.46 -3.71 -26.63
N GLU A 170 7.69 -5.01 -26.67
CA GLU A 170 6.63 -6.01 -26.36
C GLU A 170 6.26 -5.97 -24.87
N THR A 171 7.24 -5.81 -23.98
CA THR A 171 6.98 -5.63 -22.54
C THR A 171 6.17 -4.35 -22.29
N ILE A 172 6.47 -3.26 -22.99
CA ILE A 172 5.71 -2.01 -22.88
C ILE A 172 4.28 -2.18 -23.38
N ALA A 173 4.04 -2.98 -24.42
CA ALA A 173 2.68 -3.27 -24.88
C ALA A 173 1.86 -3.98 -23.78
N ILE A 174 2.44 -4.98 -23.13
CA ILE A 174 1.82 -5.66 -21.98
C ILE A 174 1.60 -4.68 -20.82
N PHE A 175 2.58 -3.89 -20.51
CA PHE A 175 2.53 -2.89 -19.44
C PHE A 175 1.40 -1.87 -19.66
N ASN A 176 1.23 -1.36 -20.87
CA ASN A 176 0.15 -0.44 -21.23
C ASN A 176 -1.23 -1.10 -21.19
N ALA A 177 -1.32 -2.40 -21.45
CA ALA A 177 -2.56 -3.14 -21.29
C ALA A 177 -2.95 -3.32 -19.83
N VAL A 178 -1.96 -3.45 -18.93
CA VAL A 178 -2.17 -3.54 -17.47
C VAL A 178 -2.48 -2.18 -16.85
N PHE A 179 -1.77 -1.15 -17.28
CA PHE A 179 -1.85 0.22 -16.75
C PHE A 179 -2.21 1.21 -17.86
N PRO A 180 -3.44 1.18 -18.36
CA PRO A 180 -3.86 2.02 -19.48
C PRO A 180 -3.77 3.52 -19.12
N GLY A 181 -3.19 4.29 -20.04
CA GLY A 181 -3.06 5.74 -19.87
C GLY A 181 -2.04 6.19 -18.84
N ASN A 182 -1.12 5.32 -18.43
CA ASN A 182 -0.03 5.68 -17.54
C ASN A 182 1.00 6.61 -18.23
N SER A 183 1.68 7.44 -17.44
CA SER A 183 2.67 8.41 -17.89
C SER A 183 4.11 7.86 -17.91
N TYR A 184 4.31 6.58 -17.62
CA TYR A 184 5.64 6.03 -17.32
C TYR A 184 6.19 5.06 -18.37
N SER A 185 5.44 4.73 -19.43
CA SER A 185 5.82 3.73 -20.42
C SER A 185 7.18 4.00 -21.07
N THR A 186 7.43 5.22 -21.50
CA THR A 186 8.73 5.60 -22.12
C THR A 186 9.89 5.50 -21.12
N LYS A 187 9.68 5.95 -19.89
CA LYS A 187 10.70 5.87 -18.82
C LYS A 187 10.99 4.43 -18.45
N LEU A 188 9.96 3.59 -18.34
CA LEU A 188 10.11 2.16 -18.09
C LEU A 188 10.92 1.49 -19.22
N LYS A 189 10.60 1.77 -20.50
CA LYS A 189 11.33 1.25 -21.64
C LYS A 189 12.81 1.62 -21.58
N ASN A 190 13.12 2.89 -21.32
CA ASN A 190 14.49 3.36 -21.24
C ASN A 190 15.26 2.70 -20.08
N ALA A 191 14.62 2.54 -18.92
CA ALA A 191 15.19 1.84 -17.78
C ALA A 191 15.47 0.35 -18.08
N MET A 192 14.59 -0.31 -18.84
CA MET A 192 14.81 -1.70 -19.29
C MET A 192 16.00 -1.79 -20.24
N LEU A 193 16.08 -0.93 -21.23
CA LEU A 193 17.18 -0.90 -22.20
C LEU A 193 18.53 -0.56 -21.53
N GLY A 194 18.50 0.29 -20.50
CA GLY A 194 19.69 0.63 -19.69
C GLY A 194 20.04 -0.42 -18.62
N GLY A 195 19.27 -1.49 -18.49
CA GLY A 195 19.51 -2.53 -17.49
C GLY A 195 19.30 -2.08 -16.02
N ASN A 196 18.65 -0.94 -15.80
CA ASN A 196 18.44 -0.36 -14.47
C ASN A 196 17.20 -0.95 -13.78
N LEU A 197 17.37 -2.09 -13.13
CA LEU A 197 16.26 -2.77 -12.42
C LEU A 197 15.61 -1.93 -11.31
N THR A 198 16.34 -1.03 -10.70
CA THR A 198 15.78 -0.14 -9.66
C THR A 198 14.80 0.84 -10.27
N GLU A 199 15.15 1.48 -11.38
CA GLU A 199 14.24 2.37 -12.11
C GLU A 199 13.07 1.60 -12.74
N VAL A 200 13.29 0.40 -13.24
CA VAL A 200 12.21 -0.47 -13.74
C VAL A 200 11.15 -0.68 -12.66
N ARG A 201 11.55 -1.07 -11.44
CA ARG A 201 10.64 -1.25 -10.31
C ARG A 201 9.93 0.05 -9.94
N GLN A 202 10.66 1.15 -9.92
CA GLN A 202 10.12 2.46 -9.59
C GLN A 202 9.05 2.89 -10.60
N PHE A 203 9.32 2.82 -11.88
CA PHE A 203 8.37 3.24 -12.92
C PHE A 203 7.16 2.31 -13.01
N TYR A 204 7.34 1.00 -12.77
CA TYR A 204 6.23 0.07 -12.64
C TYR A 204 5.31 0.43 -11.47
N ALA A 205 5.89 0.72 -10.31
CA ALA A 205 5.15 1.11 -9.13
C ALA A 205 4.40 2.44 -9.34
N LEU A 206 5.05 3.43 -9.96
CA LEU A 206 4.45 4.73 -10.27
C LEU A 206 3.27 4.60 -11.24
N ALA A 207 3.39 3.78 -12.28
CA ALA A 207 2.30 3.54 -13.21
C ALA A 207 1.11 2.81 -12.56
N SER A 208 1.40 1.82 -11.72
CA SER A 208 0.39 1.11 -10.95
C SER A 208 -0.39 2.07 -10.03
N LEU A 209 0.33 2.93 -9.32
CA LEU A 209 -0.25 3.96 -8.45
C LEU A 209 -1.07 4.98 -9.22
N GLU A 210 -0.55 5.49 -10.33
CA GLU A 210 -1.24 6.45 -11.19
C GLU A 210 -2.57 5.89 -11.70
N THR A 211 -2.53 4.65 -12.21
CA THR A 211 -3.73 3.99 -12.73
C THR A 211 -4.75 3.74 -11.63
N TYR A 212 -4.29 3.28 -10.47
CA TYR A 212 -5.13 3.04 -9.32
C TYR A 212 -5.75 4.34 -8.78
N TYR A 213 -4.96 5.41 -8.67
CA TYR A 213 -5.43 6.72 -8.25
C TYR A 213 -6.50 7.29 -9.19
N LYS A 214 -6.26 7.21 -10.50
CA LYS A 214 -7.25 7.63 -11.52
C LYS A 214 -8.54 6.80 -11.44
N ALA A 215 -8.43 5.50 -11.20
CA ALA A 215 -9.60 4.60 -11.12
C ALA A 215 -10.41 4.79 -9.83
N LYS A 216 -9.78 5.20 -8.74
CA LYS A 216 -10.39 5.35 -7.41
C LYS A 216 -10.64 6.80 -7.00
N GLY A 217 -10.20 7.77 -7.79
CA GLY A 217 -10.22 9.20 -7.44
C GLY A 217 -11.60 9.79 -7.12
N GLU A 218 -12.69 9.13 -7.53
CA GLU A 218 -14.05 9.49 -7.13
C GLU A 218 -14.47 8.89 -5.77
N LYS A 219 -13.77 7.85 -5.29
CA LYS A 219 -14.16 7.09 -4.09
C LYS A 219 -13.24 7.31 -2.90
N ALA A 220 -11.94 7.44 -3.13
CA ALA A 220 -10.99 7.74 -2.07
C ALA A 220 -10.20 9.01 -2.44
N GLN A 221 -10.08 9.92 -1.49
CA GLN A 221 -9.37 11.19 -1.65
C GLN A 221 -7.91 11.05 -1.23
N ALA A 222 -7.60 10.04 -0.43
CA ALA A 222 -6.26 9.76 0.07
C ALA A 222 -5.98 8.26 0.18
N TYR A 223 -4.70 7.93 0.33
CA TYR A 223 -4.20 6.56 0.52
C TYR A 223 -3.30 6.51 1.75
N LEU A 224 -3.51 5.53 2.60
CA LEU A 224 -2.65 5.21 3.72
C LEU A 224 -1.93 3.88 3.46
N PHE A 225 -0.64 3.97 3.17
CA PHE A 225 0.22 2.79 3.04
C PHE A 225 0.82 2.44 4.37
N ILE A 226 0.77 1.15 4.74
CA ILE A 226 1.32 0.66 6.00
C ILE A 226 2.22 -0.54 5.72
N ASN A 227 3.50 -0.39 6.03
CA ASN A 227 4.48 -1.48 5.94
C ASN A 227 4.68 -2.09 7.33
N ALA A 228 4.04 -3.23 7.57
CA ALA A 228 4.10 -3.98 8.81
C ALA A 228 5.19 -5.09 8.80
N LYS A 229 6.25 -4.93 8.00
CA LYS A 229 7.40 -5.86 8.00
C LYS A 229 8.13 -5.86 9.34
N SER A 230 8.16 -4.72 10.00
CA SER A 230 8.69 -4.54 11.34
C SER A 230 7.72 -3.70 12.16
N MET A 231 7.72 -3.86 13.48
CA MET A 231 7.00 -2.97 14.39
C MET A 231 7.98 -2.03 15.08
N PRO A 232 7.63 -0.75 15.24
CA PRO A 232 6.40 -0.09 14.78
C PRO A 232 6.31 -0.03 13.25
N ALA A 233 5.11 -0.34 12.72
CA ALA A 233 4.86 -0.32 11.28
C ALA A 233 5.04 1.08 10.70
N LYS A 234 5.78 1.17 9.60
CA LYS A 234 5.99 2.43 8.88
C LYS A 234 4.76 2.79 8.06
N THR A 235 4.42 4.07 8.02
CA THR A 235 3.25 4.59 7.31
C THR A 235 3.65 5.67 6.33
N CYS A 236 2.84 5.79 5.26
CA CYS A 236 2.95 6.84 4.26
C CYS A 236 1.53 7.26 3.87
N TYR A 237 1.17 8.50 4.17
CA TYR A 237 -0.11 9.07 3.76
C TYR A 237 0.08 9.89 2.49
N VAL A 238 -0.84 9.72 1.54
CA VAL A 238 -0.74 10.32 0.21
C VAL A 238 -2.12 10.84 -0.20
N ASN A 239 -2.26 12.13 -0.40
CA ASN A 239 -3.48 12.76 -0.90
C ASN A 239 -3.29 13.52 -2.21
N SER A 240 -2.08 13.51 -2.76
CA SER A 240 -1.76 14.10 -4.04
C SER A 240 -0.84 13.20 -4.87
N TYR A 241 -0.83 13.39 -6.18
CA TYR A 241 0.11 12.68 -7.06
C TYR A 241 1.57 12.99 -6.72
N GLN A 242 1.86 14.22 -6.30
CA GLN A 242 3.19 14.64 -5.91
C GLN A 242 3.69 13.89 -4.66
N ASP A 243 2.80 13.64 -3.70
CA ASP A 243 3.12 12.85 -2.51
C ASP A 243 3.37 11.39 -2.87
N ILE A 244 2.65 10.82 -3.86
CA ILE A 244 2.92 9.48 -4.38
C ILE A 244 4.36 9.38 -4.85
N VAL A 245 4.80 10.32 -5.68
CA VAL A 245 6.18 10.35 -6.18
C VAL A 245 7.19 10.51 -5.05
N SER A 246 6.91 11.38 -4.09
CA SER A 246 7.76 11.62 -2.91
C SER A 246 7.78 10.42 -1.97
N GLY A 247 6.64 9.78 -1.74
CA GLY A 247 6.49 8.60 -0.86
C GLY A 247 7.21 7.37 -1.40
N ILE A 248 7.15 7.15 -2.71
CA ILE A 248 7.87 6.04 -3.36
C ILE A 248 9.37 6.13 -3.13
N ASN A 249 9.93 7.32 -3.19
CA ASN A 249 11.36 7.52 -2.98
C ASN A 249 11.81 7.37 -1.52
N LYS A 250 10.90 7.46 -0.54
CA LYS A 250 11.23 7.51 0.88
C LYS A 250 10.75 6.29 1.70
N ALA A 251 9.58 5.78 1.48
CA ALA A 251 8.94 4.83 2.38
C ALA A 251 8.36 3.58 1.72
N LEU A 252 8.09 3.60 0.44
CA LEU A 252 7.42 2.52 -0.26
C LEU A 252 8.45 1.64 -0.97
N LYS A 253 8.89 0.57 -0.31
CA LYS A 253 9.54 -0.55 -1.01
C LYS A 253 8.43 -1.41 -1.58
N PHE A 254 8.18 -1.26 -2.88
CA PHE A 254 7.33 -2.16 -3.63
C PHE A 254 8.08 -3.47 -3.87
N SER A 255 7.48 -4.55 -3.48
CA SER A 255 7.92 -5.91 -3.82
C SER A 255 6.87 -6.57 -4.70
#